data_69a054b8207539f0cf9d869e72a137f1
#
_entry.id   69a054b8207539f0cf9d869e72a137f1
#
_cell.length_a   1.000
_cell.length_b   1.000
_cell.length_c   1.000
_cell.angle_alpha   90.00
_cell.angle_beta   90.00
_cell.angle_gamma   90.00
#
_symmetry.space_group_name_H-M   'P 1'
#
loop_
_entity.id
_entity.type
_entity.pdbx_description
1 polymer ?
#
loop_
_entity_poly.entity_id
_entity_poly.type
_entity_poly.pdbx_seq_one_letter_code
_entity_poly.pdbx_strand_id
1 'polypeptide(L)'
;MIIHGDGPRLRGLYGHPMTLAGFLLTSLPILFCFLLDWKQDRKTLFVTIMFFLIGFTGLLLNGTRGAWLALAVSLPLVAVLYDHSIKKILFLVIFAVGTSLVFFNSPQLQNRAESITSTTMQSNTERLLMWESAYEMFKDHPVFGVGIGQYASKYLNEYKSPEAKEKQNHCHNNFLQMLAENGVAGFIGFCLLFGYILLSSLKNAFFKCSPYYVLIFGSSLALLLQGFTEYNFGNSAVIKYYWATLGCLLVLAHQTENKASANSFSLFQHTKTEI
;
A
#
# COMPACT_ATOMS: atom_id res chain seq x y z
N MET A 1 6.23 13.46 -21.22
CA MET A 1 4.85 13.64 -20.75
C MET A 1 3.98 12.72 -21.57
N ILE A 2 3.55 11.59 -21.03
CA ILE A 2 2.70 10.65 -21.78
C ILE A 2 1.26 11.15 -21.62
N ILE A 3 0.71 11.72 -22.68
CA ILE A 3 -0.70 12.11 -22.76
C ILE A 3 -1.48 10.84 -23.17
N HIS A 4 -1.75 9.96 -22.21
CA HIS A 4 -2.88 9.08 -22.32
C HIS A 4 -4.09 9.90 -21.87
N GLY A 5 -5.25 9.79 -22.48
CA GLY A 5 -6.45 10.62 -22.34
C GLY A 5 -6.91 11.12 -20.95
N ASP A 6 -6.09 10.95 -19.93
CA ASP A 6 -6.31 11.22 -18.51
C ASP A 6 -5.63 12.50 -18.00
N GLY A 7 -5.01 13.32 -18.84
CA GLY A 7 -4.25 14.52 -18.45
C GLY A 7 -2.86 14.22 -17.83
N PRO A 8 -2.09 15.25 -17.51
CA PRO A 8 -0.75 15.10 -16.97
C PRO A 8 -0.78 14.54 -15.53
N ARG A 9 -0.04 13.46 -15.29
CA ARG A 9 0.07 12.80 -13.99
C ARG A 9 1.47 12.99 -13.40
N LEU A 10 1.54 13.28 -12.09
CA LEU A 10 2.81 13.38 -11.39
C LEU A 10 3.48 12.00 -11.31
N ARG A 11 4.74 11.90 -11.78
CA ARG A 11 5.54 10.67 -11.72
C ARG A 11 6.85 10.83 -10.95
N GLY A 12 7.17 12.06 -10.54
CA GLY A 12 8.41 12.39 -9.86
C GLY A 12 9.63 12.05 -10.74
N LEU A 13 10.63 11.44 -10.14
CA LEU A 13 11.85 10.97 -10.80
C LEU A 13 11.67 9.60 -11.49
N TYR A 14 10.48 9.00 -11.40
CA TYR A 14 10.21 7.67 -11.94
C TYR A 14 9.64 7.73 -13.36
N GLY A 15 9.90 6.70 -14.13
CA GLY A 15 9.37 6.59 -15.49
C GLY A 15 7.84 6.45 -15.55
N HIS A 16 7.23 5.88 -14.50
CA HIS A 16 5.80 5.59 -14.47
C HIS A 16 5.12 6.12 -13.19
N PRO A 17 3.90 6.70 -13.27
CA PRO A 17 3.18 7.24 -12.10
C PRO A 17 2.91 6.18 -11.02
N MET A 18 2.63 4.92 -11.40
CA MET A 18 2.34 3.85 -10.45
C MET A 18 3.53 3.51 -9.53
N THR A 19 4.76 3.70 -10.00
CA THR A 19 5.96 3.52 -9.17
C THR A 19 5.99 4.55 -8.05
N LEU A 20 5.76 5.83 -8.35
CA LEU A 20 5.66 6.87 -7.31
C LEU A 20 4.54 6.56 -6.31
N ALA A 21 3.36 6.13 -6.81
CA ALA A 21 2.25 5.75 -5.95
C ALA A 21 2.62 4.61 -4.99
N GLY A 22 3.34 3.58 -5.43
CA GLY A 22 3.80 2.48 -4.59
C GLY A 22 4.74 2.93 -3.47
N PHE A 23 5.68 3.83 -3.75
CA PHE A 23 6.53 4.44 -2.72
C PHE A 23 5.73 5.23 -1.70
N LEU A 24 4.80 6.06 -2.17
CA LEU A 24 3.97 6.88 -1.28
C LEU A 24 3.03 6.04 -0.42
N LEU A 25 2.49 4.94 -0.95
CA LEU A 25 1.65 4.01 -0.19
C LEU A 25 2.42 3.26 0.91
N THR A 26 3.69 2.98 0.70
CA THR A 26 4.54 2.40 1.75
C THR A 26 4.88 3.43 2.82
N SER A 27 5.14 4.68 2.44
CA SER A 27 5.63 5.74 3.34
C SER A 27 4.53 6.48 4.09
N LEU A 28 3.39 6.78 3.46
CA LEU A 28 2.35 7.63 4.04
C LEU A 28 1.70 7.05 5.30
N PRO A 29 1.41 5.73 5.41
CA PRO A 29 0.93 5.15 6.67
C PRO A 29 1.93 5.30 7.81
N ILE A 30 3.23 5.23 7.51
CA ILE A 30 4.32 5.43 8.49
C ILE A 30 4.32 6.88 8.97
N LEU A 31 4.39 7.85 8.06
CA LEU A 31 4.36 9.27 8.40
C LEU A 31 3.07 9.63 9.15
N PHE A 32 1.95 9.04 8.76
CA PHE A 32 0.67 9.24 9.44
C PHE A 32 0.70 8.77 10.90
N CYS A 33 1.29 7.61 11.20
CA CYS A 33 1.49 7.16 12.58
C CYS A 33 2.34 8.15 13.38
N PHE A 34 3.42 8.68 12.79
CA PHE A 34 4.23 9.69 13.47
C PHE A 34 3.44 10.98 13.73
N LEU A 35 2.51 11.37 12.86
CA LEU A 35 1.60 12.49 13.15
C LEU A 35 0.68 12.23 14.35
N LEU A 36 0.33 10.96 14.61
CA LEU A 36 -0.48 10.56 15.75
C LEU A 36 0.33 10.50 17.06
N ASP A 37 1.65 10.53 17.01
CA ASP A 37 2.50 10.55 18.20
C ASP A 37 2.72 11.98 18.71
N TRP A 38 1.88 12.40 19.66
CA TRP A 38 1.92 13.73 20.28
C TRP A 38 3.05 13.92 21.30
N LYS A 39 3.83 12.87 21.59
CA LYS A 39 4.96 12.92 22.54
C LYS A 39 6.27 13.33 21.88
N GLN A 40 6.32 13.38 20.55
CA GLN A 40 7.52 13.81 19.83
C GLN A 40 7.77 15.32 20.00
N ASP A 41 9.03 15.73 19.86
CA ASP A 41 9.42 17.13 19.92
C ASP A 41 8.84 17.94 18.73
N ARG A 42 8.70 19.26 18.93
CA ARG A 42 8.08 20.17 17.94
C ARG A 42 8.78 20.16 16.59
N LYS A 43 10.11 19.95 16.57
CA LYS A 43 10.91 19.97 15.34
C LYS A 43 10.64 18.70 14.52
N THR A 44 10.63 17.55 15.17
CA THR A 44 10.28 16.27 14.54
C THR A 44 8.84 16.29 14.03
N LEU A 45 7.89 16.80 14.82
CA LEU A 45 6.49 16.94 14.40
C LEU A 45 6.37 17.83 13.14
N PHE A 46 7.03 19.00 13.13
CA PHE A 46 7.01 19.89 11.98
C PHE A 46 7.55 19.22 10.70
N VAL A 47 8.68 18.54 10.81
CA VAL A 47 9.29 17.80 9.69
C VAL A 47 8.35 16.71 9.18
N THR A 48 7.73 15.95 10.10
CA THR A 48 6.76 14.90 9.76
C THR A 48 5.54 15.46 9.04
N ILE A 49 4.98 16.58 9.53
CA ILE A 49 3.86 17.27 8.86
C ILE A 49 4.25 17.67 7.43
N MET A 50 5.41 18.30 7.25
CA MET A 50 5.87 18.69 5.93
C MET A 50 5.99 17.52 4.96
N PHE A 51 6.67 16.44 5.37
CA PHE A 51 6.83 15.27 4.52
C PHE A 51 5.49 14.58 4.23
N PHE A 52 4.61 14.49 5.22
CA PHE A 52 3.28 13.93 5.00
C PHE A 52 2.46 14.75 4.00
N LEU A 53 2.43 16.09 4.15
CA LEU A 53 1.70 16.97 3.24
C LEU A 53 2.27 16.92 1.82
N ILE A 54 3.59 16.93 1.66
CA ILE A 54 4.25 16.81 0.36
C ILE A 54 3.90 15.45 -0.28
N GLY A 55 4.04 14.35 0.47
CA GLY A 55 3.73 13.02 -0.03
C GLY A 55 2.26 12.83 -0.36
N PHE A 56 1.35 13.31 0.50
CA PHE A 56 -0.09 13.21 0.29
C PHE A 56 -0.56 14.04 -0.91
N THR A 57 -0.11 15.30 -1.01
CA THR A 57 -0.37 16.15 -2.19
C THR A 57 0.23 15.53 -3.44
N GLY A 58 1.45 14.98 -3.34
CA GLY A 58 2.08 14.24 -4.43
C GLY A 58 1.23 13.06 -4.91
N LEU A 59 0.58 12.31 -4.00
CA LEU A 59 -0.30 11.21 -4.36
C LEU A 59 -1.61 11.69 -5.00
N LEU A 60 -2.20 12.80 -4.54
CA LEU A 60 -3.37 13.39 -5.16
C LEU A 60 -3.07 13.82 -6.60
N LEU A 61 -1.96 14.54 -6.82
CA LEU A 61 -1.51 14.99 -8.15
C LEU A 61 -1.04 13.82 -9.04
N ASN A 62 -0.61 12.72 -8.45
CA ASN A 62 -0.29 11.49 -9.16
C ASN A 62 -1.52 10.86 -9.83
N GLY A 63 -2.71 11.05 -9.26
CA GLY A 63 -3.97 10.60 -9.82
C GLY A 63 -4.13 9.07 -9.89
N THR A 64 -3.39 8.29 -9.08
CA THR A 64 -3.55 6.83 -9.01
C THR A 64 -4.74 6.48 -8.13
N ARG A 65 -5.90 6.25 -8.77
CA ARG A 65 -7.19 6.00 -8.10
C ARG A 65 -7.14 4.85 -7.09
N GLY A 66 -6.53 3.72 -7.48
CA GLY A 66 -6.36 2.57 -6.58
C GLY A 66 -5.53 2.90 -5.33
N ALA A 67 -4.56 3.80 -5.44
CA ALA A 67 -3.78 4.26 -4.29
C ALA A 67 -4.57 5.18 -3.35
N TRP A 68 -5.46 6.01 -3.89
CA TRP A 68 -6.38 6.81 -3.08
C TRP A 68 -7.31 5.92 -2.24
N LEU A 69 -7.91 4.90 -2.87
CA LEU A 69 -8.76 3.93 -2.18
C LEU A 69 -7.98 3.13 -1.13
N ALA A 70 -6.76 2.71 -1.44
CA ALA A 70 -5.90 1.99 -0.52
C ALA A 70 -5.58 2.83 0.74
N LEU A 71 -5.27 4.12 0.60
CA LEU A 71 -5.07 5.02 1.74
C LEU A 71 -6.36 5.32 2.50
N ALA A 72 -7.48 5.53 1.79
CA ALA A 72 -8.77 5.79 2.41
C ALA A 72 -9.22 4.65 3.35
N VAL A 73 -8.78 3.41 3.08
CA VAL A 73 -9.03 2.26 3.96
C VAL A 73 -7.93 2.10 5.02
N SER A 74 -6.65 2.21 4.62
CA SER A 74 -5.54 1.88 5.53
C SER A 74 -5.31 2.93 6.61
N LEU A 75 -5.44 4.24 6.33
CA LEU A 75 -5.18 5.28 7.34
C LEU A 75 -6.17 5.27 8.51
N PRO A 76 -7.50 5.14 8.33
CA PRO A 76 -8.42 4.99 9.45
C PRO A 76 -8.13 3.75 10.30
N LEU A 77 -7.81 2.61 9.69
CA LEU A 77 -7.46 1.38 10.42
C LEU A 77 -6.17 1.56 11.22
N VAL A 78 -5.15 2.18 10.64
CA VAL A 78 -3.91 2.54 11.34
C VAL A 78 -4.20 3.44 12.54
N ALA A 79 -5.05 4.45 12.38
CA ALA A 79 -5.39 5.36 13.48
C ALA A 79 -6.09 4.65 14.63
N VAL A 80 -7.05 3.77 14.31
CA VAL A 80 -7.75 2.96 15.31
C VAL A 80 -6.80 2.02 16.04
N LEU A 81 -5.88 1.36 15.34
CA LEU A 81 -4.91 0.44 15.93
C LEU A 81 -3.83 1.15 16.76
N TYR A 82 -3.48 2.38 16.40
CA TYR A 82 -2.41 3.11 17.07
C TYR A 82 -2.81 3.61 18.46
N ASP A 83 -3.99 4.21 18.58
CA ASP A 83 -4.52 4.74 19.87
C ASP A 83 -5.98 5.23 19.69
N HIS A 84 -6.79 5.05 20.71
CA HIS A 84 -8.22 5.42 20.74
C HIS A 84 -8.50 6.81 21.36
N SER A 85 -7.50 7.71 21.46
CA SER A 85 -7.72 9.01 22.11
C SER A 85 -8.63 9.92 21.27
N ILE A 86 -9.52 10.65 21.93
CA ILE A 86 -10.45 11.59 21.30
C ILE A 86 -9.73 12.65 20.43
N LYS A 87 -8.51 13.05 20.82
CA LYS A 87 -7.71 14.02 20.07
C LYS A 87 -7.34 13.50 18.68
N LYS A 88 -7.07 12.20 18.54
CA LYS A 88 -6.73 11.56 17.28
C LYS A 88 -7.96 11.38 16.40
N ILE A 89 -9.11 11.07 17.01
CA ILE A 89 -10.38 11.05 16.29
C ILE A 89 -10.70 12.45 15.73
N LEU A 90 -10.51 13.48 16.54
CA LEU A 90 -10.70 14.87 16.08
C LEU A 90 -9.72 15.24 14.94
N PHE A 91 -8.46 14.83 15.05
CA PHE A 91 -7.48 15.01 13.97
C PHE A 91 -7.91 14.32 12.67
N LEU A 92 -8.42 13.07 12.75
CA LEU A 92 -8.94 12.35 11.59
C LEU A 92 -10.12 13.07 10.95
N VAL A 93 -11.04 13.59 11.77
CA VAL A 93 -12.19 14.35 11.28
C VAL A 93 -11.73 15.63 10.58
N ILE A 94 -10.82 16.38 11.19
CA ILE A 94 -10.25 17.61 10.57
C ILE A 94 -9.53 17.28 9.26
N PHE A 95 -8.73 16.21 9.25
CA PHE A 95 -8.04 15.76 8.07
C PHE A 95 -9.01 15.33 6.94
N ALA A 96 -10.06 14.57 7.29
CA ALA A 96 -11.10 14.18 6.35
C ALA A 96 -11.87 15.38 5.79
N VAL A 97 -12.24 16.34 6.63
CA VAL A 97 -12.89 17.59 6.19
C VAL A 97 -11.97 18.40 5.29
N GLY A 98 -10.70 18.58 5.67
CA GLY A 98 -9.72 19.30 4.87
C GLY A 98 -9.50 18.66 3.49
N THR A 99 -9.35 17.33 3.45
CA THR A 99 -9.23 16.58 2.19
C THR A 99 -10.49 16.69 1.33
N SER A 100 -11.68 16.64 1.94
CA SER A 100 -12.96 16.81 1.24
C SER A 100 -13.08 18.22 0.65
N LEU A 101 -12.70 19.24 1.39
CA LEU A 101 -12.70 20.62 0.86
C LEU A 101 -11.78 20.75 -0.36
N VAL A 102 -10.56 20.22 -0.31
CA VAL A 102 -9.66 20.22 -1.47
C VAL A 102 -10.28 19.46 -2.64
N PHE A 103 -10.87 18.31 -2.39
CA PHE A 103 -11.49 17.47 -3.40
C PHE A 103 -12.67 18.19 -4.08
N PHE A 104 -13.60 18.76 -3.31
CA PHE A 104 -14.78 19.45 -3.86
C PHE A 104 -14.46 20.77 -4.56
N ASN A 105 -13.32 21.39 -4.28
CA ASN A 105 -12.84 22.59 -4.98
C ASN A 105 -11.92 22.28 -6.18
N SER A 106 -11.68 21.01 -6.50
CA SER A 106 -10.83 20.60 -7.62
C SER A 106 -11.60 19.76 -8.65
N PRO A 107 -12.07 20.35 -9.75
CA PRO A 107 -12.75 19.61 -10.82
C PRO A 107 -11.89 18.47 -11.38
N GLN A 108 -10.57 18.63 -11.39
CA GLN A 108 -9.64 17.61 -11.88
C GLN A 108 -9.67 16.34 -10.98
N LEU A 109 -9.73 16.53 -9.64
CA LEU A 109 -9.83 15.40 -8.71
C LEU A 109 -11.20 14.74 -8.79
N GLN A 110 -12.28 15.52 -8.95
CA GLN A 110 -13.65 15.02 -9.12
C GLN A 110 -13.76 14.16 -10.38
N ASN A 111 -13.40 14.71 -11.53
CA ASN A 111 -13.42 13.96 -12.81
C ASN A 111 -12.57 12.68 -12.71
N ARG A 112 -11.47 12.73 -12.00
CA ARG A 112 -10.62 11.56 -11.79
C ARG A 112 -11.28 10.51 -10.89
N ALA A 113 -11.99 10.93 -9.85
CA ALA A 113 -12.73 10.03 -8.96
C ALA A 113 -13.96 9.41 -9.65
N GLU A 114 -14.74 10.21 -10.41
CA GLU A 114 -15.87 9.72 -11.20
C GLU A 114 -15.45 8.63 -12.20
N SER A 115 -14.22 8.76 -12.71
CA SER A 115 -13.66 7.75 -13.60
C SER A 115 -13.35 6.39 -12.94
N ILE A 116 -13.44 6.24 -11.61
CA ILE A 116 -13.22 4.95 -10.91
C ILE A 116 -14.23 3.92 -11.36
N THR A 117 -15.49 4.29 -11.44
CA THR A 117 -16.60 3.38 -11.78
C THR A 117 -16.95 3.37 -13.27
N SER A 118 -16.31 4.21 -14.08
CA SER A 118 -16.61 4.29 -15.50
C SER A 118 -16.14 3.04 -16.25
N THR A 119 -17.09 2.30 -16.81
CA THR A 119 -16.82 1.14 -17.69
C THR A 119 -16.42 1.55 -19.11
N THR A 120 -16.64 2.81 -19.48
CA THR A 120 -16.31 3.33 -20.82
C THR A 120 -14.91 3.95 -20.90
N MET A 121 -14.25 4.18 -19.76
CA MET A 121 -12.87 4.65 -19.76
C MET A 121 -11.92 3.59 -20.32
N GLN A 122 -11.15 3.95 -21.33
CA GLN A 122 -10.18 3.05 -21.96
C GLN A 122 -9.31 2.33 -20.95
N SER A 123 -8.78 3.03 -19.95
CA SER A 123 -7.89 2.41 -18.94
C SER A 123 -8.58 1.35 -18.05
N ASN A 124 -9.89 1.44 -17.84
CA ASN A 124 -10.64 0.44 -17.09
C ASN A 124 -11.01 -0.74 -17.98
N THR A 125 -11.47 -0.47 -19.22
CA THR A 125 -11.77 -1.50 -20.21
C THR A 125 -10.53 -2.35 -20.50
N GLU A 126 -9.39 -1.74 -20.77
CA GLU A 126 -8.13 -2.46 -21.01
C GLU A 126 -7.74 -3.35 -19.83
N ARG A 127 -7.94 -2.89 -18.57
CA ARG A 127 -7.69 -3.73 -17.40
C ARG A 127 -8.60 -4.95 -17.33
N LEU A 128 -9.89 -4.78 -17.62
CA LEU A 128 -10.82 -5.92 -17.63
C LEU A 128 -10.41 -6.96 -18.66
N LEU A 129 -10.01 -6.54 -19.86
CA LEU A 129 -9.52 -7.45 -20.91
C LEU A 129 -8.21 -8.14 -20.50
N MET A 130 -7.30 -7.43 -19.84
CA MET A 130 -6.08 -8.03 -19.29
C MET A 130 -6.35 -9.01 -18.13
N TRP A 131 -7.36 -8.74 -17.29
CA TRP A 131 -7.78 -9.63 -16.21
C TRP A 131 -8.42 -10.91 -16.76
N GLU A 132 -9.25 -10.79 -17.81
CA GLU A 132 -9.79 -11.92 -18.53
C GLU A 132 -8.67 -12.78 -19.11
N SER A 133 -7.71 -12.19 -19.81
CA SER A 133 -6.53 -12.89 -20.33
C SER A 133 -5.74 -13.61 -19.24
N ALA A 134 -5.52 -12.94 -18.08
CA ALA A 134 -4.85 -13.54 -16.92
C ALA A 134 -5.62 -14.74 -16.37
N TYR A 135 -6.93 -14.65 -16.33
CA TYR A 135 -7.81 -15.73 -15.88
C TYR A 135 -7.80 -16.92 -16.85
N GLU A 136 -7.82 -16.68 -18.17
CA GLU A 136 -7.69 -17.75 -19.17
C GLU A 136 -6.33 -18.46 -19.07
N MET A 137 -5.21 -17.71 -18.88
CA MET A 137 -3.90 -18.31 -18.60
C MET A 137 -3.94 -19.23 -17.37
N PHE A 138 -4.61 -18.79 -16.31
CA PHE A 138 -4.79 -19.59 -15.11
C PHE A 138 -5.62 -20.85 -15.36
N LYS A 139 -6.70 -20.76 -16.11
CA LYS A 139 -7.56 -21.92 -16.46
C LYS A 139 -6.80 -23.00 -17.23
N ASP A 140 -5.95 -22.59 -18.17
CA ASP A 140 -5.14 -23.51 -18.97
C ASP A 140 -3.97 -24.09 -18.18
N HIS A 141 -3.43 -23.34 -17.19
CA HIS A 141 -2.28 -23.74 -16.40
C HIS A 141 -2.55 -23.59 -14.87
N PRO A 142 -3.52 -24.33 -14.28
CA PRO A 142 -4.03 -23.99 -12.94
C PRO A 142 -3.04 -24.24 -11.80
N VAL A 143 -2.11 -25.20 -11.93
CA VAL A 143 -1.25 -25.60 -10.80
C VAL A 143 -0.03 -24.68 -10.67
N PHE A 144 0.72 -24.48 -11.75
CA PHE A 144 1.98 -23.73 -11.76
C PHE A 144 1.95 -22.46 -12.62
N GLY A 145 0.82 -22.17 -13.26
CA GLY A 145 0.69 -21.01 -14.16
C GLY A 145 1.48 -21.18 -15.45
N VAL A 146 1.54 -20.11 -16.24
CA VAL A 146 2.29 -20.06 -17.51
C VAL A 146 3.80 -19.88 -17.32
N GLY A 147 4.25 -19.70 -16.08
CA GLY A 147 5.64 -19.47 -15.72
C GLY A 147 5.93 -18.01 -15.29
N ILE A 148 6.86 -17.86 -14.35
CA ILE A 148 7.26 -16.54 -13.80
C ILE A 148 7.82 -15.66 -14.92
N GLY A 149 7.31 -14.43 -15.03
CA GLY A 149 7.74 -13.45 -16.05
C GLY A 149 7.24 -13.74 -17.46
N GLN A 150 6.40 -14.77 -17.66
CA GLN A 150 5.91 -15.16 -18.98
C GLN A 150 4.60 -14.46 -19.37
N TYR A 151 3.96 -13.73 -18.43
CA TYR A 151 2.69 -13.05 -18.71
C TYR A 151 2.75 -12.22 -20.00
N ALA A 152 3.75 -11.35 -20.15
CA ALA A 152 3.85 -10.45 -21.31
C ALA A 152 3.92 -11.21 -22.64
N SER A 153 4.75 -12.25 -22.72
CA SER A 153 4.91 -13.09 -23.90
C SER A 153 3.62 -13.86 -24.24
N LYS A 154 3.03 -14.50 -23.23
CA LYS A 154 1.79 -15.26 -23.36
C LYS A 154 0.62 -14.36 -23.71
N TYR A 155 0.49 -13.20 -23.04
CA TYR A 155 -0.53 -12.22 -23.35
C TYR A 155 -0.49 -11.80 -24.83
N LEU A 156 0.68 -11.39 -25.33
CA LEU A 156 0.79 -10.87 -26.69
C LEU A 156 0.57 -11.92 -27.77
N ASN A 157 1.01 -13.15 -27.54
CA ASN A 157 1.02 -14.18 -28.57
C ASN A 157 -0.20 -15.11 -28.56
N GLU A 158 -0.82 -15.32 -27.38
CA GLU A 158 -1.83 -16.38 -27.21
C GLU A 158 -3.14 -15.88 -26.61
N TYR A 159 -3.10 -14.98 -25.58
CA TYR A 159 -4.27 -14.67 -24.76
C TYR A 159 -4.81 -13.25 -24.93
N LYS A 160 -4.18 -12.41 -25.76
CA LYS A 160 -4.65 -11.04 -25.96
C LYS A 160 -6.02 -11.01 -26.64
N SER A 161 -7.01 -10.41 -25.99
CA SER A 161 -8.31 -10.17 -26.61
C SER A 161 -8.16 -9.32 -27.89
N PRO A 162 -8.87 -9.64 -28.98
CA PRO A 162 -8.89 -8.81 -30.19
C PRO A 162 -9.34 -7.37 -29.95
N GLU A 163 -10.12 -7.13 -28.90
CA GLU A 163 -10.61 -5.81 -28.51
C GLU A 163 -9.58 -4.98 -27.76
N ALA A 164 -8.55 -5.65 -27.15
CA ALA A 164 -7.52 -4.97 -26.39
C ALA A 164 -6.58 -4.21 -27.31
N LYS A 165 -6.41 -2.92 -27.04
CA LYS A 165 -5.56 -2.01 -27.84
C LYS A 165 -4.15 -1.95 -27.31
N GLU A 166 -3.97 -2.12 -26.00
CA GLU A 166 -2.68 -1.94 -25.33
C GLU A 166 -1.85 -3.23 -25.33
N LYS A 167 -0.52 -3.03 -25.44
CA LYS A 167 0.49 -4.08 -25.26
C LYS A 167 1.08 -3.91 -23.87
N GLN A 168 0.64 -4.74 -22.93
CA GLN A 168 1.04 -4.61 -21.53
C GLN A 168 1.90 -5.79 -21.09
N ASN A 169 2.80 -5.52 -20.14
CA ASN A 169 3.71 -6.51 -19.59
C ASN A 169 3.15 -7.25 -18.36
N HIS A 170 1.99 -6.80 -17.85
CA HIS A 170 1.32 -7.37 -16.67
C HIS A 170 -0.16 -6.96 -16.65
N CYS A 171 -0.98 -7.68 -15.88
CA CYS A 171 -2.42 -7.46 -15.85
C CYS A 171 -2.90 -6.34 -14.89
N HIS A 172 -2.00 -5.55 -14.29
CA HIS A 172 -2.35 -4.53 -13.29
C HIS A 172 -3.19 -5.04 -12.11
N ASN A 173 -2.88 -6.25 -11.64
CA ASN A 173 -3.49 -6.88 -10.48
C ASN A 173 -2.53 -7.92 -9.91
N ASN A 174 -2.08 -7.76 -8.65
CA ASN A 174 -1.16 -8.70 -8.02
C ASN A 174 -1.71 -10.12 -7.97
N PHE A 175 -2.99 -10.26 -7.64
CA PHE A 175 -3.63 -11.55 -7.38
C PHE A 175 -3.80 -12.35 -8.67
N LEU A 176 -4.33 -11.70 -9.70
CA LEU A 176 -4.49 -12.32 -11.02
C LEU A 176 -3.14 -12.60 -11.68
N GLN A 177 -2.17 -11.71 -11.51
CA GLN A 177 -0.82 -11.95 -12.03
C GLN A 177 -0.18 -13.19 -11.37
N MET A 178 -0.34 -13.33 -10.04
CA MET A 178 0.17 -14.51 -9.33
C MET A 178 -0.53 -15.80 -9.80
N LEU A 179 -1.84 -15.77 -10.00
CA LEU A 179 -2.58 -16.91 -10.54
C LEU A 179 -2.14 -17.25 -11.98
N ALA A 180 -2.00 -16.25 -12.84
CA ALA A 180 -1.60 -16.47 -14.24
C ALA A 180 -0.18 -17.04 -14.36
N GLU A 181 0.78 -16.45 -13.67
CA GLU A 181 2.20 -16.83 -13.82
C GLU A 181 2.62 -18.01 -12.94
N ASN A 182 2.00 -18.18 -11.76
CA ASN A 182 2.47 -19.14 -10.76
C ASN A 182 1.39 -20.18 -10.34
N GLY A 183 0.18 -20.07 -10.92
CA GLY A 183 -0.95 -20.94 -10.59
C GLY A 183 -1.38 -20.86 -9.13
N VAL A 184 -2.15 -21.86 -8.71
CA VAL A 184 -2.61 -22.00 -7.31
C VAL A 184 -1.43 -22.15 -6.34
N ALA A 185 -0.36 -22.85 -6.74
CA ALA A 185 0.79 -23.09 -5.88
C ALA A 185 1.47 -21.76 -5.46
N GLY A 186 1.80 -20.89 -6.42
CA GLY A 186 2.40 -19.59 -6.12
C GLY A 186 1.43 -18.61 -5.47
N PHE A 187 0.14 -18.67 -5.86
CA PHE A 187 -0.90 -17.85 -5.25
C PHE A 187 -1.10 -18.13 -3.76
N ILE A 188 -1.11 -19.41 -3.37
CA ILE A 188 -1.16 -19.82 -1.95
C ILE A 188 0.07 -19.29 -1.21
N GLY A 189 1.28 -19.45 -1.77
CA GLY A 189 2.50 -18.90 -1.18
C GLY A 189 2.44 -17.39 -0.97
N PHE A 190 1.93 -16.65 -1.96
CA PHE A 190 1.71 -15.20 -1.87
C PHE A 190 0.71 -14.84 -0.75
N CYS A 191 -0.42 -15.53 -0.70
CA CYS A 191 -1.44 -15.32 0.33
C CYS A 191 -0.93 -15.67 1.74
N LEU A 192 -0.17 -16.75 1.90
CA LEU A 192 0.42 -17.14 3.18
C LEU A 192 1.45 -16.09 3.65
N LEU A 193 2.31 -15.61 2.76
CA LEU A 193 3.31 -14.59 3.09
C LEU A 193 2.67 -13.30 3.57
N PHE A 194 1.79 -12.71 2.77
CA PHE A 194 1.16 -11.44 3.13
C PHE A 194 0.11 -11.61 4.25
N GLY A 195 -0.59 -12.73 4.28
CA GLY A 195 -1.48 -13.09 5.38
C GLY A 195 -0.72 -13.18 6.70
N TYR A 196 0.45 -13.83 6.72
CA TYR A 196 1.31 -13.87 7.89
C TYR A 196 1.78 -12.48 8.32
N ILE A 197 2.24 -11.65 7.38
CA ILE A 197 2.68 -10.27 7.69
C ILE A 197 1.54 -9.47 8.31
N LEU A 198 0.34 -9.49 7.71
CA LEU A 198 -0.81 -8.74 8.23
C LEU A 198 -1.28 -9.27 9.58
N LEU A 199 -1.48 -10.59 9.71
CA LEU A 199 -2.00 -11.18 10.95
C LEU A 199 -0.99 -11.09 12.08
N SER A 200 0.30 -11.32 11.83
CA SER A 200 1.34 -11.19 12.86
C SER A 200 1.53 -9.75 13.30
N SER A 201 1.54 -8.79 12.38
CA SER A 201 1.65 -7.37 12.73
C SER A 201 0.41 -6.88 13.50
N LEU A 202 -0.78 -7.29 13.09
CA LEU A 202 -2.02 -6.98 13.81
C LEU A 202 -2.01 -7.56 15.23
N LYS A 203 -1.70 -8.86 15.37
CA LYS A 203 -1.58 -9.53 16.65
C LYS A 203 -0.58 -8.82 17.56
N ASN A 204 0.63 -8.55 17.06
CA ASN A 204 1.67 -7.93 17.86
C ASN A 204 1.38 -6.46 18.18
N ALA A 205 0.66 -5.73 17.33
CA ALA A 205 0.18 -4.39 17.63
C ALA A 205 -0.71 -4.37 18.89
N PHE A 206 -1.61 -5.35 19.02
CA PHE A 206 -2.47 -5.48 20.19
C PHE A 206 -1.75 -6.00 21.44
N PHE A 207 -0.96 -7.07 21.31
CA PHE A 207 -0.40 -7.77 22.49
C PHE A 207 0.91 -7.17 22.99
N LYS A 208 1.74 -6.63 22.10
CA LYS A 208 3.04 -6.08 22.46
C LYS A 208 3.06 -4.56 22.59
N CYS A 209 1.94 -3.90 22.23
CA CYS A 209 1.78 -2.44 22.27
C CYS A 209 2.93 -1.66 21.60
N SER A 210 3.57 -2.27 20.60
CA SER A 210 4.65 -1.62 19.87
C SER A 210 4.10 -0.89 18.64
N PRO A 211 4.33 0.42 18.51
CA PRO A 211 3.84 1.20 17.38
C PRO A 211 4.38 0.70 16.03
N TYR A 212 5.55 0.09 16.01
CA TYR A 212 6.16 -0.38 14.77
C TYR A 212 5.35 -1.48 14.07
N TYR A 213 4.61 -2.32 14.82
CA TYR A 213 3.72 -3.30 14.22
C TYR A 213 2.51 -2.66 13.53
N VAL A 214 2.03 -1.54 14.04
CA VAL A 214 0.98 -0.76 13.36
C VAL A 214 1.50 -0.16 12.04
N LEU A 215 2.77 0.30 12.02
CA LEU A 215 3.43 0.79 10.80
C LEU A 215 3.57 -0.32 9.75
N ILE A 216 3.99 -1.52 10.17
CA ILE A 216 4.09 -2.70 9.30
C ILE A 216 2.73 -3.06 8.73
N PHE A 217 1.70 -3.13 9.58
CA PHE A 217 0.34 -3.43 9.16
C PHE A 217 -0.16 -2.42 8.13
N GLY A 218 -0.06 -1.13 8.43
CA GLY A 218 -0.57 -0.06 7.57
C GLY A 218 0.09 -0.01 6.19
N SER A 219 1.42 -0.10 6.15
CA SER A 219 2.18 -0.10 4.89
C SER A 219 1.88 -1.35 4.04
N SER A 220 1.80 -2.53 4.68
CA SER A 220 1.49 -3.79 4.00
C SER A 220 0.07 -3.82 3.47
N LEU A 221 -0.89 -3.36 4.28
CA LEU A 221 -2.30 -3.27 3.89
C LEU A 221 -2.48 -2.32 2.70
N ALA A 222 -1.87 -1.12 2.76
CA ALA A 222 -1.96 -0.14 1.68
C ALA A 222 -1.39 -0.69 0.35
N LEU A 223 -0.24 -1.36 0.40
CA LEU A 223 0.37 -1.99 -0.77
C LEU A 223 -0.51 -3.10 -1.35
N LEU A 224 -1.08 -3.97 -0.51
CA LEU A 224 -1.96 -5.05 -0.95
C LEU A 224 -3.27 -4.54 -1.53
N LEU A 225 -3.89 -3.53 -0.92
CA LEU A 225 -5.12 -2.94 -1.42
C LEU A 225 -4.92 -2.31 -2.80
N GLN A 226 -3.81 -1.60 -3.03
CA GLN A 226 -3.48 -1.13 -4.37
C GLN A 226 -3.26 -2.31 -5.34
N GLY A 227 -2.78 -3.43 -4.84
CA GLY A 227 -2.53 -4.65 -5.61
C GLY A 227 -3.74 -5.22 -6.33
N PHE A 228 -4.97 -4.83 -5.97
CA PHE A 228 -6.17 -5.15 -6.75
C PHE A 228 -6.25 -4.39 -8.08
N THR A 229 -5.54 -3.29 -8.21
CA THR A 229 -5.59 -2.41 -9.39
C THR A 229 -4.22 -2.13 -10.00
N GLU A 230 -3.15 -2.74 -9.46
CA GLU A 230 -1.77 -2.59 -9.93
C GLU A 230 -0.94 -3.83 -9.59
N TYR A 231 0.01 -4.17 -10.46
CA TYR A 231 1.01 -5.20 -10.20
C TYR A 231 2.24 -4.58 -9.52
N ASN A 232 2.03 -4.03 -8.31
CA ASN A 232 3.09 -3.37 -7.55
C ASN A 232 4.13 -4.37 -6.99
N PHE A 233 3.74 -5.63 -6.76
CA PHE A 233 4.63 -6.70 -6.33
C PHE A 233 5.71 -7.04 -7.37
N GLY A 234 5.40 -6.91 -8.66
CA GLY A 234 6.37 -7.06 -9.76
C GLY A 234 7.19 -5.80 -10.05
N ASN A 235 6.85 -4.64 -9.47
CA ASN A 235 7.65 -3.43 -9.63
C ASN A 235 8.88 -3.49 -8.73
N SER A 236 10.04 -3.78 -9.32
CA SER A 236 11.27 -4.04 -8.57
C SER A 236 11.71 -2.88 -7.66
N ALA A 237 11.43 -1.63 -8.04
CA ALA A 237 11.74 -0.47 -7.21
C ALA A 237 10.82 -0.38 -5.98
N VAL A 238 9.52 -0.55 -6.18
CA VAL A 238 8.51 -0.49 -5.10
C VAL A 238 8.73 -1.63 -4.11
N ILE A 239 8.90 -2.86 -4.62
CA ILE A 239 8.98 -4.03 -3.73
C ILE A 239 10.30 -4.09 -2.94
N LYS A 240 11.41 -3.65 -3.52
CA LYS A 240 12.68 -3.51 -2.79
C LYS A 240 12.56 -2.47 -1.66
N TYR A 241 11.94 -1.33 -1.95
CA TYR A 241 11.69 -0.31 -0.94
C TYR A 241 10.79 -0.82 0.18
N TYR A 242 9.70 -1.52 -0.17
CA TYR A 242 8.81 -2.14 0.80
C TYR A 242 9.54 -3.14 1.72
N TRP A 243 10.33 -4.08 1.16
CA TRP A 243 11.06 -5.06 1.96
C TRP A 243 12.13 -4.43 2.85
N ALA A 244 12.84 -3.42 2.34
CA ALA A 244 13.82 -2.67 3.16
C ALA A 244 13.13 -1.95 4.32
N THR A 245 12.01 -1.28 4.06
CA THR A 245 11.21 -0.60 5.08
C THR A 245 10.67 -1.59 6.12
N LEU A 246 10.12 -2.72 5.68
CA LEU A 246 9.63 -3.79 6.56
C LEU A 246 10.74 -4.32 7.47
N GLY A 247 11.91 -4.61 6.91
CA GLY A 247 13.07 -5.08 7.66
C GLY A 247 13.51 -4.07 8.74
N CYS A 248 13.61 -2.78 8.40
CA CYS A 248 13.91 -1.73 9.36
C CYS A 248 12.87 -1.66 10.50
N LEU A 249 11.59 -1.69 10.17
CA LEU A 249 10.52 -1.64 11.16
C LEU A 249 10.50 -2.87 12.07
N LEU A 250 10.80 -4.06 11.57
CA LEU A 250 10.93 -5.28 12.37
C LEU A 250 12.09 -5.19 13.37
N VAL A 251 13.24 -4.66 12.95
CA VAL A 251 14.39 -4.44 13.85
C VAL A 251 14.03 -3.45 14.96
N LEU A 252 13.37 -2.34 14.62
CA LEU A 252 12.94 -1.34 15.60
C LEU A 252 11.90 -1.90 16.57
N ALA A 253 10.96 -2.71 16.10
CA ALA A 253 9.99 -3.39 16.94
C ALA A 253 10.68 -4.31 17.95
N HIS A 254 11.61 -5.14 17.50
CA HIS A 254 12.36 -6.05 18.35
C HIS A 254 13.24 -5.34 19.39
N GLN A 255 13.91 -4.26 19.00
CA GLN A 255 14.70 -3.44 19.94
C GLN A 255 13.83 -2.82 21.05
N THR A 256 12.61 -2.40 20.71
CA THR A 256 11.68 -1.83 21.69
C THR A 256 11.19 -2.89 22.67
N GLU A 257 10.91 -4.09 22.20
CA GLU A 257 10.52 -5.23 23.06
C GLU A 257 11.64 -5.61 24.04
N ASN A 258 12.88 -5.70 23.57
CA ASN A 258 14.02 -6.05 24.41
C ASN A 258 14.27 -4.99 25.51
N LYS A 259 14.13 -3.70 25.18
CA LYS A 259 14.23 -2.62 26.19
C LYS A 259 13.12 -2.70 27.24
N ALA A 260 11.88 -2.98 26.81
CA ALA A 260 10.76 -3.12 27.75
C ALA A 260 10.96 -4.31 28.69
N SER A 261 11.44 -5.46 28.17
CA SER A 261 11.76 -6.65 28.97
C SER A 261 12.91 -6.41 29.96
N ALA A 262 13.96 -5.71 29.55
CA ALA A 262 15.10 -5.37 30.43
C ALA A 262 14.66 -4.45 31.58
N ASN A 263 13.84 -3.43 31.29
CA ASN A 263 13.31 -2.52 32.30
C ASN A 263 12.39 -3.23 33.31
N SER A 264 11.54 -4.15 32.86
CA SER A 264 10.68 -4.94 33.75
C SER A 264 11.50 -5.86 34.67
N PHE A 265 12.59 -6.44 34.19
CA PHE A 265 13.49 -7.29 34.96
C PHE A 265 14.26 -6.50 36.02
N SER A 266 14.75 -5.29 35.72
CA SER A 266 15.43 -4.42 36.65
C SER A 266 14.52 -3.94 37.81
N LEU A 267 13.26 -3.59 37.48
CA LEU A 267 12.26 -3.24 38.50
C LEU A 267 11.94 -4.40 39.43
N PHE A 268 11.91 -5.64 38.93
CA PHE A 268 11.66 -6.84 39.74
C PHE A 268 12.83 -7.16 40.68
N GLN A 269 14.05 -6.83 40.29
CA GLN A 269 15.25 -7.01 41.18
C GLN A 269 15.28 -5.95 42.27
N HIS A 270 14.93 -4.68 42.01
CA HIS A 270 14.89 -3.63 43.03
C HIS A 270 13.84 -3.90 44.13
N THR A 271 12.66 -4.41 43.75
CA THR A 271 11.62 -4.79 44.73
C THR A 271 12.01 -5.98 45.61
N LYS A 272 12.95 -6.86 45.20
CA LYS A 272 13.44 -7.99 45.99
C LYS A 272 14.57 -7.60 46.98
N THR A 273 15.23 -6.48 46.79
CA THR A 273 16.28 -6.01 47.66
C THR A 273 15.80 -5.09 48.79
N GLU A 274 14.51 -4.68 48.74
CA GLU A 274 13.87 -3.83 49.76
C GLU A 274 12.98 -4.62 50.77
N ILE A 275 12.97 -5.97 50.66
CA ILE A 275 12.31 -6.90 51.61
C ILE A 275 13.39 -7.67 52.34
#